data_060f3b228f537e5695421b1bf12fc645
#
_entry.id   060f3b228f537e5695421b1bf12fc645
#
_cell.length_a   1.000
_cell.length_b   1.000
_cell.length_c   1.000
_cell.angle_alpha   90.00
_cell.angle_beta   90.00
_cell.angle_gamma   90.00
#
_symmetry.space_group_name_H-M   'P 1'
#
loop_
_entity.id
_entity.type
_entity.pdbx_description
1 polymer ?
#
loop_
_entity_poly.entity_id
_entity_poly.type
_entity_poly.pdbx_seq_one_letter_code
_entity_poly.pdbx_strand_id
1 'polypeptide(L)'
;MSSSSILASIDIGEAHRPRAARLAKAIASDEHFVLGKVANLSHDIRFQWMDRIINVELKDFSLDGQSDYVASIVNSGGRLYQQVLKAQEMGDPFIIAVLGGDDEVASAIALSVAAMGFRGQEAEDKIIEYAHMLEIFEANCEGSNIRVWRMKERPFWRLLQRVRRVLQGGDFSAFRPHPANGERASAALSLLIGKGMGRARSEAILEKFSLTLKPKTSDTFLCDCPGIGPKMASIIQEALGLPDEMAARPKSPNISPKRLHGP
;
A
#
# COMPACT_ATOMS: atom_id res chain seq x y z
N MET A 1 -2.91 -3.29 -40.68
CA MET A 1 -3.69 -3.20 -39.41
C MET A 1 -3.20 -1.97 -38.70
N SER A 2 -4.01 -0.93 -38.62
CA SER A 2 -3.69 0.29 -37.87
C SER A 2 -3.52 -0.07 -36.41
N SER A 3 -2.31 0.04 -35.86
CA SER A 3 -2.11 -0.10 -34.42
C SER A 3 -2.88 1.04 -33.77
N SER A 4 -3.97 0.70 -33.09
CA SER A 4 -4.74 1.70 -32.35
C SER A 4 -3.82 2.31 -31.30
N SER A 5 -3.65 3.62 -31.32
CA SER A 5 -2.85 4.35 -30.34
C SER A 5 -3.51 4.28 -28.97
N ILE A 6 -2.72 4.39 -27.91
CA ILE A 6 -3.20 4.46 -26.54
C ILE A 6 -3.67 5.90 -26.29
N LEU A 7 -4.92 6.05 -25.90
CA LEU A 7 -5.50 7.35 -25.54
C LEU A 7 -5.13 7.68 -24.09
N ALA A 8 -4.53 8.85 -23.87
CA ALA A 8 -4.22 9.38 -22.54
C ALA A 8 -5.13 10.58 -22.23
N SER A 9 -5.97 10.49 -21.22
CA SER A 9 -6.80 11.57 -20.72
C SER A 9 -6.27 12.05 -19.36
N ILE A 10 -6.13 13.37 -19.19
CA ILE A 10 -5.61 14.00 -17.98
C ILE A 10 -6.79 14.63 -17.22
N ASP A 11 -6.79 14.50 -15.88
CA ASP A 11 -7.79 15.13 -15.06
C ASP A 11 -7.72 16.66 -15.12
N ILE A 12 -8.87 17.31 -15.01
CA ILE A 12 -8.98 18.79 -15.11
C ILE A 12 -8.18 19.48 -13.99
N GLY A 13 -8.17 18.92 -12.80
CA GLY A 13 -7.38 19.43 -11.66
C GLY A 13 -5.89 19.23 -11.82
N GLU A 14 -5.47 18.12 -12.46
CA GLU A 14 -4.07 17.83 -12.73
C GLU A 14 -3.52 18.62 -13.91
N ALA A 15 -4.34 18.94 -14.93
CA ALA A 15 -3.93 19.62 -16.17
C ALA A 15 -3.22 20.97 -15.92
N HIS A 16 -3.48 21.61 -14.78
CA HIS A 16 -2.85 22.88 -14.40
C HIS A 16 -1.50 22.73 -13.68
N ARG A 17 -1.08 21.51 -13.36
CA ARG A 17 0.17 21.26 -12.64
C ARG A 17 1.36 21.17 -13.59
N PRO A 18 2.56 21.64 -13.20
CA PRO A 18 3.76 21.58 -14.04
C PRO A 18 4.12 20.16 -14.51
N ARG A 19 3.84 19.15 -13.70
CA ARG A 19 4.08 17.74 -14.04
C ARG A 19 3.19 17.28 -15.20
N ALA A 20 1.96 17.78 -15.31
CA ALA A 20 1.06 17.46 -16.41
C ALA A 20 1.60 17.98 -17.75
N ALA A 21 2.19 19.17 -17.79
CA ALA A 21 2.83 19.70 -19.00
C ALA A 21 4.02 18.82 -19.44
N ARG A 22 4.83 18.34 -18.49
CA ARG A 22 5.94 17.42 -18.77
C ARG A 22 5.45 16.07 -19.30
N LEU A 23 4.38 15.55 -18.73
CA LEU A 23 3.74 14.32 -19.20
C LEU A 23 3.15 14.51 -20.61
N ALA A 24 2.41 15.59 -20.85
CA ALA A 24 1.83 15.88 -22.16
C ALA A 24 2.92 15.96 -23.24
N LYS A 25 4.08 16.57 -22.93
CA LYS A 25 5.23 16.58 -23.82
C LYS A 25 5.78 15.17 -24.08
N ALA A 26 5.87 14.33 -23.05
CA ALA A 26 6.31 12.94 -23.22
C ALA A 26 5.34 12.14 -24.09
N ILE A 27 4.02 12.29 -23.88
CA ILE A 27 2.97 11.66 -24.70
C ILE A 27 3.09 12.12 -26.17
N ALA A 28 3.24 13.41 -26.42
CA ALA A 28 3.37 13.94 -27.77
C ALA A 28 4.65 13.48 -28.51
N SER A 29 5.65 13.02 -27.76
CA SER A 29 6.92 12.52 -28.31
C SER A 29 6.93 11.01 -28.54
N ASP A 30 5.86 10.28 -28.19
CA ASP A 30 5.75 8.83 -28.35
C ASP A 30 4.61 8.48 -29.32
N GLU A 31 4.96 7.87 -30.46
CA GLU A 31 4.03 7.52 -31.54
C GLU A 31 2.92 6.54 -31.15
N HIS A 32 3.07 5.86 -30.01
CA HIS A 32 2.10 4.90 -29.51
C HIS A 32 0.99 5.55 -28.67
N PHE A 33 1.13 6.81 -28.33
CA PHE A 33 0.18 7.52 -27.48
C PHE A 33 -0.44 8.72 -28.18
N VAL A 34 -1.67 9.02 -27.81
CA VAL A 34 -2.38 10.22 -28.22
C VAL A 34 -2.95 10.91 -27.00
N LEU A 35 -2.69 12.21 -26.87
CA LEU A 35 -3.28 13.01 -25.82
C LEU A 35 -4.75 13.29 -26.17
N GLY A 36 -5.63 12.82 -25.30
CA GLY A 36 -7.06 13.06 -25.38
C GLY A 36 -7.46 14.41 -24.79
N LYS A 37 -8.77 14.61 -24.68
CA LYS A 37 -9.33 15.79 -24.02
C LYS A 37 -9.10 15.69 -22.50
N VAL A 38 -8.92 16.84 -21.87
CA VAL A 38 -8.98 16.98 -20.42
C VAL A 38 -10.37 16.53 -19.96
N ALA A 39 -10.44 15.70 -18.92
CA ALA A 39 -11.67 15.10 -18.44
C ALA A 39 -11.79 15.24 -16.92
N ASN A 40 -13.00 15.13 -16.39
CA ASN A 40 -13.21 15.06 -14.94
C ASN A 40 -13.02 13.59 -14.53
N LEU A 41 -11.85 13.28 -13.98
CA LEU A 41 -11.46 11.94 -13.54
C LEU A 41 -11.42 11.87 -12.01
N SER A 42 -11.48 10.68 -11.49
CA SER A 42 -11.27 10.42 -10.04
C SER A 42 -9.79 10.24 -9.66
N HIS A 43 -8.90 10.37 -10.64
CA HIS A 43 -7.46 10.16 -10.60
C HIS A 43 -6.78 11.06 -11.63
N ASP A 44 -5.46 11.20 -11.57
CA ASP A 44 -4.75 12.20 -12.38
C ASP A 44 -4.76 11.90 -13.88
N ILE A 45 -4.68 10.60 -14.27
CA ILE A 45 -4.57 10.20 -15.68
C ILE A 45 -5.32 8.89 -15.91
N ARG A 46 -5.95 8.79 -17.08
CA ARG A 46 -6.48 7.55 -17.62
C ARG A 46 -5.81 7.21 -18.93
N PHE A 47 -5.25 6.01 -19.05
CA PHE A 47 -4.81 5.41 -20.29
C PHE A 47 -5.80 4.37 -20.74
N GLN A 48 -6.19 4.44 -22.03
CA GLN A 48 -7.13 3.51 -22.64
C GLN A 48 -6.60 2.97 -23.95
N TRP A 49 -6.68 1.66 -24.13
CA TRP A 49 -6.37 0.97 -25.38
C TRP A 49 -7.43 -0.09 -25.61
N MET A 50 -8.25 0.10 -26.66
CA MET A 50 -9.44 -0.71 -26.92
C MET A 50 -10.37 -0.71 -25.69
N ASP A 51 -10.66 -1.88 -25.12
CA ASP A 51 -11.49 -2.12 -23.94
C ASP A 51 -10.71 -2.09 -22.61
N ARG A 52 -9.38 -1.90 -22.68
CA ARG A 52 -8.50 -1.93 -21.51
C ARG A 52 -8.24 -0.53 -20.99
N ILE A 53 -8.30 -0.38 -19.68
CA ILE A 53 -8.09 0.90 -19.00
C ILE A 53 -7.03 0.70 -17.92
N ILE A 54 -6.17 1.70 -17.75
CA ILE A 54 -5.28 1.85 -16.60
C ILE A 54 -5.47 3.25 -16.05
N ASN A 55 -5.79 3.35 -14.79
CA ASN A 55 -5.88 4.61 -14.05
C ASN A 55 -4.56 4.89 -13.33
N VAL A 56 -4.10 6.13 -13.34
CA VAL A 56 -2.81 6.51 -12.75
C VAL A 56 -2.98 7.72 -11.85
N GLU A 57 -2.46 7.63 -10.64
CA GLU A 57 -2.25 8.74 -9.72
C GLU A 57 -0.78 9.12 -9.74
N LEU A 58 -0.47 10.38 -10.03
CA LEU A 58 0.90 10.91 -10.02
C LEU A 58 1.27 11.44 -8.66
N LYS A 59 2.39 11.01 -8.15
CA LYS A 59 3.00 11.53 -6.92
C LYS A 59 4.41 12.00 -7.21
N ASP A 60 4.70 13.22 -6.85
CA ASP A 60 6.04 13.79 -6.97
C ASP A 60 6.57 14.31 -5.63
N PHE A 61 7.80 14.77 -5.66
CA PHE A 61 8.45 15.44 -4.55
C PHE A 61 8.42 16.93 -4.86
N SER A 62 7.64 17.71 -4.10
CA SER A 62 7.55 19.15 -4.31
C SER A 62 8.90 19.81 -4.05
N LEU A 63 9.19 20.88 -4.81
CA LEU A 63 10.39 21.69 -4.64
C LEU A 63 10.48 22.33 -3.25
N ASP A 64 9.36 22.43 -2.54
CA ASP A 64 9.25 23.03 -1.20
C ASP A 64 9.59 22.07 -0.05
N GLY A 65 10.14 20.90 -0.36
CA GLY A 65 10.56 19.90 0.64
C GLY A 65 9.41 19.08 1.24
N GLN A 66 8.17 19.36 0.88
CA GLN A 66 7.02 18.53 1.24
C GLN A 66 6.70 17.57 0.10
N SER A 67 6.94 16.29 0.32
CA SER A 67 6.55 15.26 -0.65
C SER A 67 5.04 15.09 -0.66
N ASP A 68 4.42 15.28 -1.82
CA ASP A 68 3.00 14.93 -2.02
C ASP A 68 2.76 13.43 -1.74
N TYR A 69 3.74 12.58 -2.07
CA TYR A 69 3.69 11.14 -1.80
C TYR A 69 3.70 10.82 -0.31
N VAL A 70 4.72 11.26 0.41
CA VAL A 70 4.85 10.99 1.86
C VAL A 70 3.69 11.62 2.63
N ALA A 71 3.40 12.90 2.40
CA ALA A 71 2.34 13.62 3.08
C ALA A 71 0.96 12.98 2.87
N SER A 72 0.69 12.45 1.68
CA SER A 72 -0.59 11.81 1.38
C SER A 72 -0.81 10.44 2.06
N ILE A 73 0.26 9.85 2.62
CA ILE A 73 0.21 8.58 3.36
C ILE A 73 0.23 8.83 4.87
N VAL A 74 1.15 9.67 5.36
CA VAL A 74 1.40 9.82 6.80
C VAL A 74 0.46 10.81 7.49
N ASN A 75 -0.12 11.77 6.76
CA ASN A 75 -1.04 12.73 7.35
C ASN A 75 -2.40 12.10 7.65
N SER A 76 -3.01 12.55 8.75
CA SER A 76 -4.30 12.07 9.23
C SER A 76 -5.39 12.16 8.15
N GLY A 77 -6.05 11.04 7.89
CA GLY A 77 -7.08 10.92 6.84
C GLY A 77 -6.58 10.34 5.51
N GLY A 78 -5.26 10.14 5.37
CA GLY A 78 -4.62 9.37 4.30
C GLY A 78 -5.29 9.51 2.93
N ARG A 79 -5.21 10.70 2.30
CA ARG A 79 -5.87 10.93 1.00
C ARG A 79 -5.59 9.81 -0.01
N LEU A 80 -4.35 9.31 -0.02
CA LEU A 80 -3.96 8.25 -0.92
C LEU A 80 -4.61 6.91 -0.53
N TYR A 81 -4.82 6.64 0.77
CA TYR A 81 -5.57 5.48 1.22
C TYR A 81 -7.02 5.49 0.70
N GLN A 82 -7.68 6.64 0.73
CA GLN A 82 -9.04 6.77 0.21
C GLN A 82 -9.10 6.54 -1.31
N GLN A 83 -8.11 7.03 -2.04
CA GLN A 83 -7.99 6.77 -3.47
C GLN A 83 -7.76 5.28 -3.77
N VAL A 84 -6.91 4.63 -2.98
CA VAL A 84 -6.64 3.19 -3.07
C VAL A 84 -7.89 2.36 -2.80
N LEU A 85 -8.62 2.65 -1.72
CA LEU A 85 -9.87 1.95 -1.41
C LEU A 85 -10.89 2.07 -2.54
N LYS A 86 -11.06 3.27 -3.07
CA LYS A 86 -11.96 3.50 -4.21
C LYS A 86 -11.51 2.76 -5.47
N ALA A 87 -10.21 2.70 -5.75
CA ALA A 87 -9.67 1.96 -6.87
C ALA A 87 -9.87 0.44 -6.71
N GLN A 88 -9.75 -0.09 -5.48
CA GLN A 88 -10.03 -1.49 -5.17
C GLN A 88 -11.50 -1.84 -5.41
N GLU A 89 -12.42 -0.97 -5.01
CA GLU A 89 -13.87 -1.13 -5.24
C GLU A 89 -14.22 -1.14 -6.73
N MET A 90 -13.56 -0.28 -7.52
CA MET A 90 -13.79 -0.21 -8.97
C MET A 90 -13.23 -1.43 -9.73
N GLY A 91 -12.22 -2.10 -9.20
CA GLY A 91 -11.61 -3.28 -9.80
C GLY A 91 -10.70 -3.01 -11.01
N ASP A 92 -10.65 -1.77 -11.51
CA ASP A 92 -9.79 -1.40 -12.63
C ASP A 92 -8.31 -1.37 -12.20
N PRO A 93 -7.37 -1.72 -13.10
CA PRO A 93 -5.94 -1.54 -12.85
C PRO A 93 -5.60 -0.10 -12.48
N PHE A 94 -4.92 0.09 -11.36
CA PHE A 94 -4.57 1.37 -10.80
C PHE A 94 -3.07 1.45 -10.49
N ILE A 95 -2.42 2.50 -10.93
CA ILE A 95 -0.99 2.74 -10.72
C ILE A 95 -0.79 4.01 -9.91
N ILE A 96 -0.05 3.91 -8.84
CA ILE A 96 0.52 5.05 -8.14
C ILE A 96 1.92 5.27 -8.71
N ALA A 97 2.07 6.28 -9.55
CA ALA A 97 3.32 6.60 -10.22
C ALA A 97 4.10 7.63 -9.40
N VAL A 98 5.09 7.16 -8.65
CA VAL A 98 5.97 8.01 -7.83
C VAL A 98 7.14 8.49 -8.70
N LEU A 99 7.21 9.80 -8.92
CA LEU A 99 8.21 10.44 -9.78
C LEU A 99 9.51 10.69 -9.00
N GLY A 100 10.13 9.62 -8.51
CA GLY A 100 11.37 9.61 -7.75
C GLY A 100 11.74 8.19 -7.35
N GLY A 101 12.95 8.00 -6.83
CA GLY A 101 13.47 6.74 -6.33
C GLY A 101 13.48 6.68 -4.79
N ASP A 102 14.15 5.65 -4.27
CA ASP A 102 14.21 5.40 -2.82
C ASP A 102 14.94 6.51 -2.07
N ASP A 103 15.99 7.10 -2.67
CA ASP A 103 16.75 8.20 -2.06
C ASP A 103 15.87 9.46 -1.90
N GLU A 104 15.07 9.78 -2.91
CA GLU A 104 14.14 10.91 -2.87
C GLU A 104 13.03 10.65 -1.83
N VAL A 105 12.54 9.42 -1.71
CA VAL A 105 11.57 9.04 -0.67
C VAL A 105 12.18 9.21 0.72
N ALA A 106 13.38 8.67 0.96
CA ALA A 106 14.07 8.80 2.24
C ALA A 106 14.32 10.29 2.62
N SER A 107 14.78 11.09 1.64
CA SER A 107 14.98 12.52 1.83
C SER A 107 13.67 13.26 2.15
N ALA A 108 12.58 12.90 1.48
CA ALA A 108 11.27 13.50 1.72
C ALA A 108 10.70 13.15 3.10
N ILE A 109 10.93 11.94 3.60
CA ILE A 109 10.57 11.55 4.96
C ILE A 109 11.33 12.44 5.96
N ALA A 110 12.66 12.54 5.82
CA ALA A 110 13.48 13.33 6.72
C ALA A 110 13.08 14.81 6.73
N LEU A 111 12.80 15.38 5.56
CA LEU A 111 12.34 16.76 5.43
C LEU A 111 10.94 16.96 6.05
N SER A 112 10.03 16.01 5.88
CA SER A 112 8.70 16.07 6.48
C SER A 112 8.77 16.05 8.00
N VAL A 113 9.60 15.19 8.58
CA VAL A 113 9.83 15.11 10.02
C VAL A 113 10.46 16.40 10.55
N ALA A 114 11.47 16.93 9.85
CA ALA A 114 12.13 18.19 10.21
C ALA A 114 11.17 19.39 10.17
N ALA A 115 10.28 19.42 9.16
CA ALA A 115 9.27 20.48 9.01
C ALA A 115 8.24 20.49 10.15
N MET A 116 7.95 19.33 10.76
CA MET A 116 7.09 19.23 11.94
C MET A 116 7.80 19.65 13.25
N GLY A 117 9.08 19.96 13.21
CA GLY A 117 9.82 20.45 14.37
C GLY A 117 10.52 19.38 15.20
N PHE A 118 10.40 18.10 14.86
CA PHE A 118 11.10 17.01 15.56
C PHE A 118 12.62 17.15 15.44
N ARG A 119 13.36 16.79 16.50
CA ARG A 119 14.82 16.90 16.58
C ARG A 119 15.43 15.73 17.35
N GLY A 120 16.73 15.45 17.08
CA GLY A 120 17.47 14.39 17.78
C GLY A 120 16.81 13.03 17.66
N GLN A 121 16.78 12.26 18.77
CA GLN A 121 16.23 10.90 18.81
C GLN A 121 14.75 10.85 18.38
N GLU A 122 13.96 11.83 18.76
CA GLU A 122 12.54 11.90 18.37
C GLU A 122 12.37 12.01 16.84
N ALA A 123 13.26 12.74 16.16
CA ALA A 123 13.25 12.81 14.71
C ALA A 123 13.65 11.47 14.07
N GLU A 124 14.62 10.76 14.62
CA GLU A 124 15.03 9.43 14.15
C GLU A 124 13.88 8.43 14.28
N ASP A 125 13.22 8.40 15.43
CA ASP A 125 12.07 7.52 15.68
C ASP A 125 10.92 7.81 14.71
N LYS A 126 10.64 9.08 14.43
CA LYS A 126 9.62 9.50 13.46
C LYS A 126 9.99 9.16 12.01
N ILE A 127 11.24 9.24 11.64
CA ILE A 127 11.72 8.81 10.31
C ILE A 127 11.46 7.30 10.13
N ILE A 128 11.78 6.49 11.14
CA ILE A 128 11.54 5.06 11.13
C ILE A 128 10.04 4.77 11.05
N GLU A 129 9.22 5.43 11.85
CA GLU A 129 7.76 5.30 11.83
C GLU A 129 7.18 5.59 10.44
N TYR A 130 7.59 6.68 9.81
CA TYR A 130 7.10 7.08 8.49
C TYR A 130 7.57 6.13 7.38
N ALA A 131 8.81 5.67 7.45
CA ALA A 131 9.31 4.65 6.53
C ALA A 131 8.45 3.37 6.62
N HIS A 132 8.16 2.89 7.82
CA HIS A 132 7.28 1.74 8.02
C HIS A 132 5.85 1.98 7.50
N MET A 133 5.29 3.16 7.71
CA MET A 133 3.96 3.49 7.16
C MET A 133 3.93 3.40 5.64
N LEU A 134 4.98 3.86 4.96
CA LEU A 134 5.10 3.75 3.51
C LEU A 134 5.23 2.29 3.06
N GLU A 135 6.07 1.50 3.71
CA GLU A 135 6.25 0.07 3.42
C GLU A 135 4.94 -0.71 3.57
N ILE A 136 4.21 -0.47 4.67
CA ILE A 136 2.89 -1.08 4.90
C ILE A 136 1.90 -0.67 3.82
N PHE A 137 1.88 0.61 3.46
CA PHE A 137 1.02 1.11 2.39
C PHE A 137 1.31 0.42 1.05
N GLU A 138 2.58 0.36 0.65
CA GLU A 138 2.98 -0.26 -0.61
C GLU A 138 2.70 -1.78 -0.62
N ALA A 139 2.97 -2.47 0.49
CA ALA A 139 2.64 -3.88 0.64
C ALA A 139 1.12 -4.14 0.50
N ASN A 140 0.28 -3.27 1.05
CA ASN A 140 -1.17 -3.36 0.89
C ASN A 140 -1.64 -3.12 -0.55
N CYS A 141 -0.94 -2.25 -1.30
CA CYS A 141 -1.25 -2.03 -2.71
C CYS A 141 -0.92 -3.26 -3.56
N GLU A 142 0.17 -3.96 -3.28
CA GLU A 142 0.62 -5.11 -4.09
C GLU A 142 -0.31 -6.32 -4.07
N GLY A 143 -1.18 -6.43 -3.07
CA GLY A 143 -2.19 -7.50 -2.92
C GLY A 143 -3.46 -7.32 -3.75
N SER A 144 -3.56 -6.23 -4.51
CA SER A 144 -4.78 -5.83 -5.20
C SER A 144 -4.53 -5.55 -6.69
N ASN A 145 -5.50 -4.91 -7.35
CA ASN A 145 -5.37 -4.36 -8.70
C ASN A 145 -4.51 -3.08 -8.76
N ILE A 146 -3.76 -2.78 -7.71
CA ILE A 146 -2.97 -1.55 -7.55
C ILE A 146 -1.48 -1.87 -7.58
N ARG A 147 -0.70 -0.95 -8.17
CA ARG A 147 0.77 -1.02 -8.14
C ARG A 147 1.37 0.34 -7.83
N VAL A 148 2.40 0.34 -7.00
CA VAL A 148 3.26 1.50 -6.78
C VAL A 148 4.50 1.37 -7.66
N TRP A 149 4.72 2.33 -8.55
CA TRP A 149 5.87 2.38 -9.42
C TRP A 149 6.75 3.58 -9.08
N ARG A 150 7.91 3.34 -8.51
CA ARG A 150 8.94 4.35 -8.28
C ARG A 150 9.80 4.52 -9.54
N MET A 151 9.99 5.74 -9.99
CA MET A 151 10.65 6.06 -11.25
C MET A 151 11.59 7.25 -11.09
N LYS A 152 12.87 7.00 -10.89
CA LYS A 152 13.91 8.03 -10.67
C LYS A 152 14.28 8.74 -11.97
N GLU A 153 14.69 7.98 -12.99
CA GLU A 153 15.18 8.53 -14.25
C GLU A 153 14.11 8.51 -15.32
N ARG A 154 13.98 9.61 -16.06
CA ARG A 154 13.00 9.74 -17.17
C ARG A 154 11.61 9.22 -16.80
N PRO A 155 11.02 9.69 -15.69
CA PRO A 155 9.86 9.03 -15.07
C PRO A 155 8.68 8.93 -16.02
N PHE A 156 8.38 9.95 -16.81
CA PHE A 156 7.26 9.91 -17.76
C PHE A 156 7.50 8.94 -18.91
N TRP A 157 8.71 8.86 -19.45
CA TRP A 157 9.05 7.87 -20.45
C TRP A 157 8.90 6.44 -19.91
N ARG A 158 9.41 6.18 -18.70
CA ARG A 158 9.27 4.86 -18.05
C ARG A 158 7.80 4.53 -17.76
N LEU A 159 7.01 5.51 -17.34
CA LEU A 159 5.57 5.33 -17.14
C LEU A 159 4.90 4.90 -18.46
N LEU A 160 5.10 5.64 -19.55
CA LEU A 160 4.52 5.34 -20.85
C LEU A 160 4.93 3.96 -21.35
N GLN A 161 6.21 3.59 -21.26
CA GLN A 161 6.69 2.27 -21.68
C GLN A 161 6.05 1.13 -20.86
N ARG A 162 5.90 1.29 -19.55
CA ARG A 162 5.25 0.29 -18.68
C ARG A 162 3.75 0.19 -18.96
N VAL A 163 3.06 1.32 -19.08
CA VAL A 163 1.64 1.36 -19.43
C VAL A 163 1.39 0.69 -20.78
N ARG A 164 2.20 1.02 -21.80
CA ARG A 164 2.11 0.37 -23.11
C ARG A 164 2.29 -1.14 -23.03
N ARG A 165 3.32 -1.59 -22.33
CA ARG A 165 3.59 -3.03 -22.15
C ARG A 165 2.41 -3.76 -21.51
N VAL A 166 1.80 -3.17 -20.49
CA VAL A 166 0.64 -3.76 -19.80
C VAL A 166 -0.59 -3.76 -20.71
N LEU A 167 -0.90 -2.65 -21.35
CA LEU A 167 -2.09 -2.53 -22.20
C LEU A 167 -1.99 -3.41 -23.45
N GLN A 168 -0.90 -3.32 -24.20
CA GLN A 168 -0.72 -4.02 -25.48
C GLN A 168 -0.23 -5.46 -25.33
N GLY A 169 0.59 -5.74 -24.32
CA GLY A 169 1.07 -7.09 -24.03
C GLY A 169 0.01 -8.02 -23.45
N GLY A 170 -1.10 -7.47 -22.98
CA GLY A 170 -2.17 -8.24 -22.34
C GLY A 170 -1.78 -8.82 -20.98
N ASP A 171 -0.61 -8.50 -20.49
CA ASP A 171 -0.11 -8.98 -19.20
C ASP A 171 -0.62 -8.09 -18.06
N PHE A 172 -1.89 -8.33 -17.68
CA PHE A 172 -2.44 -7.84 -16.42
C PHE A 172 -2.00 -8.68 -15.22
N SER A 173 -1.12 -9.68 -15.41
CA SER A 173 -0.59 -10.49 -14.31
C SER A 173 0.14 -9.62 -13.28
N ALA A 174 0.73 -8.49 -13.72
CA ALA A 174 1.29 -7.47 -12.83
C ALA A 174 0.27 -6.89 -11.84
N PHE A 175 -1.03 -6.97 -12.13
CA PHE A 175 -2.12 -6.51 -11.28
C PHE A 175 -2.89 -7.65 -10.59
N ARG A 176 -2.57 -8.90 -10.92
CA ARG A 176 -3.11 -10.03 -10.15
C ARG A 176 -2.39 -10.10 -8.81
N PRO A 177 -3.11 -10.43 -7.73
CA PRO A 177 -2.45 -10.71 -6.46
C PRO A 177 -1.40 -11.79 -6.69
N HIS A 178 -0.14 -11.47 -6.45
CA HIS A 178 0.89 -12.49 -6.44
C HIS A 178 0.63 -13.42 -5.25
N PRO A 179 0.74 -14.73 -5.40
CA PRO A 179 0.74 -15.65 -4.25
C PRO A 179 1.85 -15.33 -3.25
N ALA A 180 2.86 -14.54 -3.66
CA ALA A 180 3.93 -14.00 -2.80
C ALA A 180 3.46 -12.93 -1.79
N ASN A 181 2.23 -12.46 -1.81
CA ASN A 181 1.76 -11.46 -0.83
C ASN A 181 1.72 -12.00 0.60
N GLY A 182 1.50 -13.29 0.78
CA GLY A 182 1.72 -13.96 2.07
C GLY A 182 3.15 -13.81 2.56
N GLU A 183 4.15 -13.86 1.66
CA GLU A 183 5.56 -13.74 2.02
C GLU A 183 5.94 -12.34 2.49
N ARG A 184 5.46 -11.29 1.83
CA ARG A 184 5.77 -9.90 2.18
C ARG A 184 5.00 -9.42 3.40
N ALA A 185 3.71 -9.75 3.49
CA ALA A 185 2.93 -9.47 4.68
C ALA A 185 3.49 -10.21 5.90
N SER A 186 3.97 -11.46 5.73
CA SER A 186 4.59 -12.22 6.79
C SER A 186 5.98 -11.66 7.17
N ALA A 187 6.74 -11.14 6.21
CA ALA A 187 8.00 -10.45 6.45
C ALA A 187 7.77 -9.13 7.21
N ALA A 188 6.78 -8.34 6.81
CA ALA A 188 6.40 -7.10 7.50
C ALA A 188 5.96 -7.37 8.95
N LEU A 189 5.12 -8.38 9.17
CA LEU A 189 4.74 -8.82 10.51
C LEU A 189 5.94 -9.30 11.33
N SER A 190 6.87 -10.01 10.72
CA SER A 190 8.10 -10.49 11.38
C SER A 190 9.00 -9.33 11.80
N LEU A 191 9.09 -8.28 10.98
CA LEU A 191 9.87 -7.07 11.29
C LEU A 191 9.22 -6.26 12.41
N LEU A 192 7.90 -6.06 12.35
CA LEU A 192 7.14 -5.30 13.35
C LEU A 192 7.19 -5.94 14.75
N ILE A 193 7.14 -7.26 14.82
CA ILE A 193 7.07 -7.99 16.09
C ILE A 193 8.47 -8.40 16.61
N GLY A 194 9.47 -8.45 15.72
CA GLY A 194 10.86 -8.71 16.11
C GLY A 194 11.18 -10.15 16.52
N LYS A 195 12.05 -10.33 17.51
CA LYS A 195 12.60 -11.64 17.92
C LYS A 195 11.52 -12.67 18.21
N GLY A 196 11.60 -13.82 17.54
CA GLY A 196 10.71 -14.97 17.73
C GLY A 196 9.54 -15.04 16.74
N MET A 197 9.32 -14.02 15.92
CA MET A 197 8.34 -14.04 14.86
C MET A 197 9.01 -14.47 13.54
N GLY A 198 8.94 -15.76 13.25
CA GLY A 198 9.38 -16.29 11.96
C GLY A 198 8.23 -16.35 10.95
N ARG A 199 8.58 -16.60 9.67
CA ARG A 199 7.64 -16.67 8.54
C ARG A 199 6.41 -17.54 8.81
N ALA A 200 6.60 -18.76 9.33
CA ALA A 200 5.50 -19.68 9.59
C ALA A 200 4.47 -19.15 10.61
N ARG A 201 4.92 -18.42 11.63
CA ARG A 201 4.04 -17.79 12.62
C ARG A 201 3.30 -16.60 12.01
N SER A 202 3.97 -15.80 11.21
CA SER A 202 3.36 -14.67 10.52
C SER A 202 2.28 -15.13 9.53
N GLU A 203 2.54 -16.18 8.76
CA GLU A 203 1.57 -16.80 7.86
C GLU A 203 0.36 -17.35 8.62
N ALA A 204 0.58 -18.03 9.75
CA ALA A 204 -0.49 -18.53 10.60
C ALA A 204 -1.40 -17.43 11.17
N ILE A 205 -0.82 -16.26 11.50
CA ILE A 205 -1.60 -15.08 11.90
C ILE A 205 -2.42 -14.56 10.73
N LEU A 206 -1.80 -14.36 9.56
CA LEU A 206 -2.48 -13.82 8.37
C LEU A 206 -3.57 -14.74 7.83
N GLU A 207 -3.50 -16.04 8.11
CA GLU A 207 -4.57 -16.97 7.78
C GLU A 207 -5.85 -16.67 8.58
N LYS A 208 -5.73 -16.32 9.85
CA LYS A 208 -6.86 -16.10 10.78
C LYS A 208 -7.24 -14.65 10.98
N PHE A 209 -6.33 -13.75 10.70
CA PHE A 209 -6.52 -12.31 10.84
C PHE A 209 -6.39 -11.62 9.47
N SER A 210 -7.04 -10.47 9.33
CA SER A 210 -6.80 -9.58 8.19
C SER A 210 -5.42 -8.90 8.32
N LEU A 211 -4.95 -8.24 7.26
CA LEU A 211 -3.74 -7.41 7.31
C LEU A 211 -3.79 -6.30 8.37
N THR A 212 -4.99 -5.83 8.70
CA THR A 212 -5.22 -4.87 9.80
C THR A 212 -5.39 -5.56 11.15
N LEU A 213 -5.04 -6.85 11.23
CA LEU A 213 -5.12 -7.70 12.42
C LEU A 213 -6.52 -7.77 13.06
N LYS A 214 -7.54 -7.50 12.30
CA LYS A 214 -8.91 -7.81 12.70
C LYS A 214 -9.15 -9.31 12.52
N PRO A 215 -9.69 -10.00 13.53
CA PRO A 215 -10.02 -11.42 13.41
C PRO A 215 -11.03 -11.61 12.28
N LYS A 216 -10.81 -12.63 11.45
CA LYS A 216 -11.73 -12.98 10.35
C LYS A 216 -13.05 -13.56 10.87
N THR A 217 -13.04 -14.07 12.10
CA THR A 217 -14.23 -14.52 12.81
C THR A 217 -14.20 -13.99 14.24
N SER A 218 -15.38 -13.74 14.84
CA SER A 218 -15.52 -13.13 16.16
C SER A 218 -14.83 -13.91 17.30
N ASP A 219 -14.60 -15.20 17.12
CA ASP A 219 -14.07 -16.10 18.14
C ASP A 219 -12.60 -16.47 17.89
N THR A 220 -11.87 -15.68 17.09
CA THR A 220 -10.48 -15.94 16.76
C THR A 220 -9.54 -15.18 17.69
N PHE A 221 -8.65 -15.90 18.35
CA PHE A 221 -7.62 -15.36 19.26
C PHE A 221 -6.22 -15.62 18.71
N LEU A 222 -5.25 -14.80 19.12
CA LEU A 222 -3.85 -14.98 18.69
C LEU A 222 -3.29 -16.34 19.10
N CYS A 223 -3.67 -16.85 20.29
CA CYS A 223 -3.27 -18.18 20.75
C CYS A 223 -3.84 -19.33 19.92
N ASP A 224 -4.83 -19.07 19.05
CA ASP A 224 -5.38 -20.10 18.14
C ASP A 224 -4.51 -20.28 16.90
N CYS A 225 -3.52 -19.42 16.70
CA CYS A 225 -2.59 -19.53 15.57
C CYS A 225 -1.49 -20.55 15.88
N PRO A 226 -1.17 -21.47 14.99
CA PRO A 226 -0.10 -22.44 15.17
C PRO A 226 1.23 -21.77 15.54
N GLY A 227 1.85 -22.25 16.61
CA GLY A 227 3.14 -21.73 17.12
C GLY A 227 3.07 -20.41 17.87
N ILE A 228 1.88 -19.87 18.15
CA ILE A 228 1.66 -18.68 18.95
C ILE A 228 1.14 -19.11 20.34
N GLY A 229 2.04 -19.22 21.29
CA GLY A 229 1.67 -19.46 22.69
C GLY A 229 1.36 -18.14 23.43
N PRO A 230 0.88 -18.22 24.70
CA PRO A 230 0.47 -17.03 25.46
C PRO A 230 1.52 -15.93 25.55
N LYS A 231 2.79 -16.31 25.75
CA LYS A 231 3.91 -15.35 25.82
C LYS A 231 4.11 -14.61 24.49
N MET A 232 4.00 -15.32 23.36
CA MET A 232 4.14 -14.73 22.05
C MET A 232 2.91 -13.87 21.70
N ALA A 233 1.72 -14.31 22.08
CA ALA A 233 0.50 -13.53 21.90
C ALA A 233 0.57 -12.18 22.63
N SER A 234 1.09 -12.15 23.86
CA SER A 234 1.32 -10.90 24.60
C SER A 234 2.32 -9.98 23.90
N ILE A 235 3.43 -10.53 23.37
CA ILE A 235 4.42 -9.74 22.63
C ILE A 235 3.80 -9.14 21.36
N ILE A 236 3.02 -9.92 20.62
CA ILE A 236 2.33 -9.47 19.40
C ILE A 236 1.32 -8.37 19.74
N GLN A 237 0.55 -8.57 20.79
CA GLN A 237 -0.44 -7.63 21.28
C GLN A 237 0.19 -6.30 21.67
N GLU A 238 1.26 -6.32 22.46
CA GLU A 238 2.03 -5.14 22.85
C GLU A 238 2.62 -4.41 21.65
N ALA A 239 3.31 -5.14 20.75
CA ALA A 239 3.95 -4.59 19.57
C ALA A 239 2.96 -3.93 18.58
N LEU A 240 1.72 -4.40 18.55
CA LEU A 240 0.71 -3.97 17.59
C LEU A 240 -0.43 -3.16 18.22
N GLY A 241 -0.37 -2.89 19.52
CA GLY A 241 -1.40 -2.13 20.24
C GLY A 241 -2.79 -2.79 20.21
N LEU A 242 -2.84 -4.14 20.21
CA LEU A 242 -4.11 -4.86 20.12
C LEU A 242 -4.79 -4.93 21.51
N PRO A 243 -6.14 -5.01 21.56
CA PRO A 243 -6.86 -5.20 22.82
C PRO A 243 -6.47 -6.49 23.56
N ASP A 244 -6.44 -6.45 24.88
CA ASP A 244 -6.06 -7.58 25.73
C ASP A 244 -6.89 -8.84 25.48
N GLU A 245 -8.14 -8.67 25.12
CA GLU A 245 -9.10 -9.72 24.82
C GLU A 245 -8.70 -10.58 23.61
N MET A 246 -7.84 -10.08 22.73
CA MET A 246 -7.39 -10.79 21.54
C MET A 246 -6.24 -11.76 21.78
N ALA A 247 -5.57 -11.70 22.91
CA ALA A 247 -4.40 -12.53 23.19
C ALA A 247 -4.75 -14.00 23.46
N ALA A 248 -5.75 -14.25 24.29
CA ALA A 248 -6.12 -15.60 24.71
C ALA A 248 -7.63 -15.72 24.96
N ARG A 249 -8.15 -16.92 24.75
CA ARG A 249 -9.54 -17.21 25.14
C ARG A 249 -9.75 -16.98 26.64
N PRO A 250 -10.88 -16.40 27.06
CA PRO A 250 -11.22 -16.33 28.47
C PRO A 250 -11.26 -17.76 29.03
N LYS A 251 -10.59 -17.98 30.18
CA LYS A 251 -10.62 -19.29 30.85
C LYS A 251 -12.06 -19.63 31.18
N SER A 252 -12.55 -20.73 30.64
CA SER A 252 -13.83 -21.26 31.06
C SER A 252 -13.85 -21.36 32.58
N PRO A 253 -14.91 -20.90 33.29
CA PRO A 253 -14.99 -21.07 34.72
C PRO A 253 -14.87 -22.56 35.03
N ASN A 254 -13.91 -22.91 35.89
CA ASN A 254 -13.69 -24.27 36.37
C ASN A 254 -14.96 -24.71 37.10
N ILE A 255 -15.88 -25.35 36.39
CA ILE A 255 -17.01 -26.04 37.02
C ILE A 255 -16.43 -27.34 37.59
N SER A 256 -15.93 -27.26 38.81
CA SER A 256 -15.59 -28.45 39.58
C SER A 256 -16.86 -29.29 39.70
N PRO A 257 -16.85 -30.57 39.29
CA PRO A 257 -18.01 -31.42 39.47
C PRO A 257 -18.25 -31.56 40.98
N LYS A 258 -19.33 -30.95 41.47
CA LYS A 258 -19.82 -31.22 42.84
C LYS A 258 -20.04 -32.73 42.91
N ARG A 259 -19.21 -33.42 43.69
CA ARG A 259 -19.48 -34.79 44.11
C ARG A 259 -20.82 -34.78 44.83
N LEU A 260 -21.83 -35.29 44.17
CA LEU A 260 -23.07 -35.68 44.81
C LEU A 260 -22.76 -36.86 45.69
N HIS A 261 -22.54 -36.61 46.99
CA HIS A 261 -22.70 -37.67 48.02
C HIS A 261 -24.19 -37.87 48.13
N GLY A 262 -24.69 -38.98 47.56
CA GLY A 262 -26.00 -39.52 47.85
C GLY A 262 -25.98 -40.20 49.23
N PRO A 263 -27.15 -40.33 49.83
CA PRO A 263 -27.33 -40.88 51.17
C PRO A 263 -27.00 -42.38 51.27
#